data_cb3bd5b6b7922d627e9a83590aa27a00
#
_entry.id   cb3bd5b6b7922d627e9a83590aa27a00
#
_cell.length_a   1.000
_cell.length_b   1.000
_cell.length_c   1.000
_cell.angle_alpha   90.00
_cell.angle_beta   90.00
_cell.angle_gamma   90.00
#
_symmetry.space_group_name_H-M   'P 1'
#
loop_
_entity.id
_entity.type
_entity.pdbx_description
1 polymer ?
#
loop_
_entity_poly.entity_id
_entity_poly.type
_entity_poly.pdbx_seq_one_letter_code
_entity_poly.pdbx_strand_id
1 'polypeptide(L)'
;MISARPIAVFADFRRMRALPWIFAAAVLAAAAPGTADAATKAGIVRAGAYDGVWNVVFATQAGNCSATNRAPFAVSGRHVSSAGGGKVTGGIGRGGAVSVRISVGLSVASGSGRLAGNSGAGRWSGVILGDRCSGTWQAARG
;
A
#
# COMPACT_ATOMS: atom_id res chain seq x y z
N MET A 1 43.31 -69.29 -3.54
CA MET A 1 43.66 -69.07 -2.19
C MET A 1 44.05 -67.62 -1.97
N ILE A 2 43.08 -66.86 -1.74
CA ILE A 2 43.26 -65.40 -1.65
C ILE A 2 43.02 -65.04 -0.23
N SER A 3 44.07 -64.70 0.46
CA SER A 3 43.99 -64.20 1.83
C SER A 3 43.68 -62.69 1.79
N ALA A 4 42.48 -62.36 2.03
CA ALA A 4 42.12 -60.96 2.25
C ALA A 4 42.55 -60.54 3.67
N ARG A 5 43.49 -59.67 3.72
CA ARG A 5 43.88 -59.02 4.98
C ARG A 5 42.94 -57.90 5.26
N PRO A 6 42.38 -57.84 6.42
CA PRO A 6 41.68 -56.61 6.84
C PRO A 6 42.72 -55.56 7.19
N ILE A 7 42.65 -54.49 6.49
CA ILE A 7 43.42 -53.29 6.82
C ILE A 7 42.78 -52.66 8.02
N ALA A 8 43.46 -52.66 9.11
CA ALA A 8 43.06 -51.93 10.29
C ALA A 8 43.27 -50.44 10.05
N VAL A 9 42.24 -49.80 9.72
CA VAL A 9 42.16 -48.33 9.63
C VAL A 9 41.37 -47.81 10.82
N PHE A 10 41.87 -48.04 12.02
CA PHE A 10 41.23 -47.54 13.23
C PHE A 10 42.14 -46.66 14.08
N ALA A 11 43.22 -46.14 13.51
CA ALA A 11 44.15 -45.37 14.33
C ALA A 11 43.97 -43.84 14.27
N ASP A 12 43.13 -43.33 13.41
CA ASP A 12 43.09 -41.87 13.22
C ASP A 12 41.86 -41.13 13.80
N PHE A 13 40.95 -41.84 14.43
CA PHE A 13 39.79 -41.21 15.01
C PHE A 13 40.00 -40.48 16.34
N ARG A 14 41.23 -40.57 16.87
CA ARG A 14 41.51 -39.91 18.15
C ARG A 14 42.06 -38.50 18.06
N ARG A 15 42.36 -38.02 16.88
CA ARG A 15 42.87 -36.64 16.73
C ARG A 15 41.86 -35.61 16.27
N MET A 16 40.63 -36.00 16.07
CA MET A 16 39.56 -35.06 15.70
C MET A 16 38.74 -34.51 16.88
N ARG A 17 39.31 -34.51 18.05
CA ARG A 17 38.64 -33.95 19.24
C ARG A 17 38.89 -32.46 19.46
N ALA A 18 39.63 -31.81 18.63
CA ALA A 18 39.97 -30.41 18.78
C ALA A 18 39.13 -29.44 17.94
N LEU A 19 38.17 -29.93 17.18
CA LEU A 19 37.39 -29.08 16.29
C LEU A 19 36.04 -28.54 16.80
N PRO A 20 35.49 -28.92 17.93
CA PRO A 20 34.21 -28.37 18.30
C PRO A 20 34.27 -26.95 18.86
N TRP A 21 35.45 -26.41 19.06
CA TRP A 21 35.61 -25.09 19.66
C TRP A 21 35.57 -23.94 18.68
N ILE A 22 35.71 -24.21 17.42
CA ILE A 22 35.77 -23.16 16.39
C ILE A 22 34.35 -22.76 15.93
N PHE A 23 33.38 -23.64 16.14
CA PHE A 23 32.02 -23.37 15.70
C PHE A 23 31.18 -22.57 16.68
N ALA A 24 31.60 -22.48 17.91
CA ALA A 24 30.85 -21.72 18.91
C ALA A 24 30.94 -20.21 18.69
N ALA A 25 32.00 -19.74 18.07
CA ALA A 25 32.16 -18.31 17.80
C ALA A 25 31.38 -17.84 16.56
N ALA A 26 31.13 -18.74 15.62
CA ALA A 26 30.41 -18.39 14.39
C ALA A 26 28.90 -18.23 14.60
N VAL A 27 28.36 -18.88 15.60
CA VAL A 27 26.92 -18.81 15.91
C VAL A 27 26.53 -17.47 16.54
N LEU A 28 27.46 -16.83 17.20
CA LEU A 28 27.18 -15.52 17.79
C LEU A 28 27.15 -14.37 16.78
N ALA A 29 27.77 -14.54 15.64
CA ALA A 29 27.69 -13.57 14.56
C ALA A 29 26.35 -13.62 13.82
N ALA A 30 25.65 -14.73 13.90
CA ALA A 30 24.34 -14.87 13.29
C ALA A 30 23.20 -14.18 14.07
N ALA A 31 23.47 -13.72 15.27
CA ALA A 31 22.49 -12.95 16.03
C ALA A 31 22.41 -11.47 15.59
N ALA A 32 23.23 -11.06 14.66
CA ALA A 32 23.21 -9.70 14.13
C ALA A 32 22.06 -9.36 13.16
N PRO A 33 21.27 -10.30 12.60
CA PRO A 33 20.17 -9.93 11.72
C PRO A 33 19.06 -9.11 12.40
N GLY A 34 18.96 -9.14 13.71
CA GLY A 34 17.98 -8.31 14.42
C GLY A 34 18.18 -6.81 14.26
N THR A 35 19.40 -6.36 13.99
CA THR A 35 19.68 -4.95 13.77
C THR A 35 19.31 -4.47 12.38
N ALA A 36 19.32 -5.36 11.39
CA ALA A 36 18.91 -5.04 10.03
C ALA A 36 17.41 -4.75 9.94
N ASP A 37 16.58 -5.50 10.67
CA ASP A 37 15.14 -5.26 10.70
C ASP A 37 14.78 -3.93 11.37
N ALA A 38 15.48 -3.56 12.43
CA ALA A 38 15.27 -2.27 13.09
C ALA A 38 15.68 -1.10 12.19
N ALA A 39 16.80 -1.21 11.47
CA ALA A 39 17.25 -0.19 10.54
C ALA A 39 16.30 -0.05 9.35
N THR A 40 15.76 -1.15 8.84
CA THR A 40 14.79 -1.14 7.77
C THR A 40 13.50 -0.42 8.19
N LYS A 41 13.02 -0.67 9.39
CA LYS A 41 11.83 0.03 9.93
C LYS A 41 12.03 1.53 10.10
N ALA A 42 13.21 1.96 10.49
CA ALA A 42 13.52 3.37 10.69
C ALA A 42 13.66 4.14 9.38
N GLY A 43 14.03 3.50 8.28
CA GLY A 43 14.24 4.12 6.97
C GLY A 43 13.04 4.09 6.02
N ILE A 44 11.96 3.40 6.37
CA ILE A 44 10.80 3.27 5.50
C ILE A 44 9.86 4.45 5.70
N VAL A 45 9.72 5.27 4.66
CA VAL A 45 8.58 6.16 4.52
C VAL A 45 7.37 5.28 4.23
N ARG A 46 6.49 5.18 5.19
CA ARG A 46 5.27 4.38 5.01
C ARG A 46 4.37 5.04 3.98
N ALA A 47 4.08 4.33 2.91
CA ALA A 47 2.99 4.68 2.02
C ALA A 47 1.68 4.76 2.82
N GLY A 48 0.80 5.67 2.46
CA GLY A 48 -0.53 5.72 3.04
C GLY A 48 -1.33 4.47 2.65
N ALA A 49 -2.26 4.08 3.52
CA ALA A 49 -3.08 2.89 3.29
C ALA A 49 -3.88 2.95 1.98
N TYR A 50 -4.14 4.15 1.48
CA TYR A 50 -4.96 4.39 0.30
C TYR A 50 -4.19 5.01 -0.86
N ASP A 51 -2.87 5.01 -0.80
CA ASP A 51 -2.03 5.53 -1.87
C ASP A 51 -2.27 4.81 -3.19
N GLY A 52 -2.21 5.55 -4.27
CA GLY A 52 -2.36 5.03 -5.61
C GLY A 52 -3.34 5.81 -6.46
N VAL A 53 -3.65 5.28 -7.62
CA VAL A 53 -4.64 5.84 -8.54
C VAL A 53 -5.99 5.18 -8.31
N TRP A 54 -7.00 5.99 -8.18
CA TRP A 54 -8.38 5.57 -7.97
C TRP A 54 -9.25 5.98 -9.14
N ASN A 55 -9.95 5.03 -9.71
CA ASN A 55 -10.94 5.29 -10.73
C ASN A 55 -12.30 5.52 -10.06
N VAL A 56 -12.82 6.72 -10.19
CA VAL A 56 -14.07 7.11 -9.54
C VAL A 56 -15.16 7.25 -10.58
N VAL A 57 -16.29 6.63 -10.31
CA VAL A 57 -17.51 6.74 -11.10
C VAL A 57 -18.53 7.54 -10.30
N PHE A 58 -18.98 8.62 -10.87
CA PHE A 58 -20.05 9.47 -10.33
C PHE A 58 -21.36 9.12 -11.02
N ALA A 59 -22.40 8.88 -10.25
CA ALA A 59 -23.75 8.67 -10.73
C ALA A 59 -24.62 9.84 -10.28
N THR A 60 -25.33 10.45 -11.21
CA THR A 60 -26.27 11.54 -10.93
C THR A 60 -27.62 10.95 -10.56
N GLN A 61 -28.13 11.34 -9.40
CA GLN A 61 -29.46 10.95 -8.90
C GLN A 61 -30.47 12.10 -8.96
N ALA A 62 -29.99 13.34 -8.88
CA ALA A 62 -30.81 14.53 -8.95
C ALA A 62 -30.09 15.62 -9.77
N GLY A 63 -30.85 16.38 -10.54
CA GLY A 63 -30.35 17.42 -11.44
C GLY A 63 -30.20 16.94 -12.87
N ASN A 64 -29.81 17.87 -13.76
CA ASN A 64 -29.73 17.64 -15.20
C ASN A 64 -28.29 17.33 -15.67
N CYS A 65 -27.43 16.86 -14.78
CA CYS A 65 -26.08 16.47 -15.13
C CYS A 65 -26.04 15.10 -15.83
N SER A 66 -24.93 14.79 -16.47
CA SER A 66 -24.72 13.46 -17.08
C SER A 66 -25.02 12.35 -16.08
N ALA A 67 -25.71 11.31 -16.52
CA ALA A 67 -26.12 10.19 -15.69
C ALA A 67 -24.95 9.52 -14.99
N THR A 68 -23.83 9.39 -15.70
CA THR A 68 -22.57 8.87 -15.17
C THR A 68 -21.39 9.67 -15.70
N ASN A 69 -20.38 9.82 -14.85
CA ASN A 69 -19.10 10.40 -15.22
C ASN A 69 -17.97 9.64 -14.53
N ARG A 70 -16.82 9.58 -15.17
CA ARG A 70 -15.64 8.89 -14.63
C ARG A 70 -14.47 9.86 -14.55
N ALA A 71 -13.73 9.77 -13.47
CA ALA A 71 -12.51 10.57 -13.30
C ALA A 71 -11.46 9.82 -12.49
N PRO A 72 -10.19 9.89 -12.89
CA PRO A 72 -9.10 9.36 -12.08
C PRO A 72 -8.67 10.37 -11.03
N PHE A 73 -8.40 9.86 -9.83
CA PHE A 73 -7.81 10.61 -8.72
C PHE A 73 -6.56 9.90 -8.22
N ALA A 74 -5.59 10.65 -7.79
CA ALA A 74 -4.40 10.15 -7.15
C ALA A 74 -4.45 10.44 -5.65
N VAL A 75 -4.09 9.45 -4.85
CA VAL A 75 -4.01 9.58 -3.40
C VAL A 75 -2.56 9.38 -2.98
N SER A 76 -2.05 10.29 -2.20
CA SER A 76 -0.74 10.24 -1.57
C SER A 76 -0.85 10.67 -0.11
N GLY A 77 -0.69 9.72 0.80
CA GLY A 77 -0.95 9.95 2.21
C GLY A 77 -2.43 10.23 2.46
N ARG A 78 -2.72 11.45 2.88
CA ARG A 78 -4.09 11.95 3.06
C ARG A 78 -4.53 12.89 1.95
N HIS A 79 -3.64 13.20 1.05
CA HIS A 79 -3.88 14.17 0.00
C HIS A 79 -4.50 13.51 -1.22
N VAL A 80 -5.53 14.14 -1.76
CA VAL A 80 -6.19 13.72 -2.99
C VAL A 80 -5.95 14.77 -4.06
N SER A 81 -5.56 14.34 -5.23
CA SER A 81 -5.42 15.19 -6.41
C SER A 81 -6.17 14.60 -7.60
N SER A 82 -6.59 15.46 -8.50
CA SER A 82 -7.23 15.03 -9.74
C SER A 82 -6.15 14.72 -10.78
N ALA A 83 -6.13 13.52 -11.30
CA ALA A 83 -5.25 13.15 -12.41
C ALA A 83 -5.74 13.69 -13.76
N GLY A 84 -7.00 14.07 -13.86
CA GLY A 84 -7.63 14.65 -15.05
C GLY A 84 -7.68 16.17 -15.08
N GLY A 85 -7.03 16.86 -14.16
CA GLY A 85 -7.08 18.31 -14.01
C GLY A 85 -8.12 18.78 -12.99
N GLY A 86 -8.09 20.07 -12.69
CA GLY A 86 -8.91 20.66 -11.65
C GLY A 86 -8.22 20.73 -10.29
N LYS A 87 -8.84 21.48 -9.39
CA LYS A 87 -8.32 21.67 -8.02
C LYS A 87 -9.11 20.81 -7.05
N VAL A 88 -8.41 20.04 -6.24
CA VAL A 88 -8.99 19.24 -5.17
C VAL A 88 -8.48 19.79 -3.82
N THR A 89 -9.40 20.04 -2.90
CA THR A 89 -9.11 20.38 -1.51
C THR A 89 -9.77 19.37 -0.59
N GLY A 90 -9.34 19.31 0.67
CA GLY A 90 -9.74 18.24 1.58
C GLY A 90 -8.86 17.00 1.43
N GLY A 91 -9.35 15.85 1.81
CA GLY A 91 -8.56 14.63 1.76
C GLY A 91 -9.22 13.44 2.42
N ILE A 92 -8.37 12.50 2.82
CA ILE A 92 -8.77 11.25 3.44
C ILE A 92 -8.35 11.28 4.91
N GLY A 93 -9.33 11.09 5.78
CA GLY A 93 -9.15 11.02 7.22
C GLY A 93 -8.85 9.61 7.71
N ARG A 94 -8.80 9.47 9.02
CA ARG A 94 -8.64 8.17 9.68
C ARG A 94 -9.77 7.24 9.29
N GLY A 95 -9.45 5.95 9.15
CA GLY A 95 -10.43 4.94 8.78
C GLY A 95 -10.96 5.07 7.36
N GLY A 96 -10.31 5.87 6.51
CA GLY A 96 -10.68 6.03 5.12
C GLY A 96 -11.81 7.04 4.87
N ALA A 97 -12.17 7.88 5.84
CA ALA A 97 -13.18 8.90 5.65
C ALA A 97 -12.76 9.90 4.57
N VAL A 98 -13.59 10.10 3.57
CA VAL A 98 -13.35 11.01 2.46
C VAL A 98 -14.15 12.28 2.66
N SER A 99 -13.48 13.42 2.52
CA SER A 99 -14.11 14.73 2.48
C SER A 99 -13.30 15.61 1.53
N VAL A 100 -13.84 15.87 0.35
CA VAL A 100 -13.14 16.59 -0.72
C VAL A 100 -14.06 17.64 -1.36
N ARG A 101 -13.44 18.70 -1.86
CA ARG A 101 -14.05 19.67 -2.74
C ARG A 101 -13.27 19.75 -4.03
N ILE A 102 -13.95 19.67 -5.12
CA ILE A 102 -13.37 19.62 -6.47
C ILE A 102 -13.87 20.83 -7.25
N SER A 103 -12.96 21.54 -7.89
CA SER A 103 -13.27 22.67 -8.74
C SER A 103 -12.63 22.50 -10.09
N VAL A 104 -13.43 22.55 -11.15
CA VAL A 104 -12.99 22.44 -12.54
C VAL A 104 -13.74 23.50 -13.34
N GLY A 105 -13.03 24.52 -13.80
CA GLY A 105 -13.67 25.64 -14.51
C GLY A 105 -14.76 26.28 -13.66
N LEU A 106 -15.97 26.35 -14.18
CA LEU A 106 -17.16 26.90 -13.52
C LEU A 106 -17.90 25.89 -12.64
N SER A 107 -17.39 24.66 -12.58
CA SER A 107 -18.03 23.59 -11.82
C SER A 107 -17.35 23.39 -10.48
N VAL A 108 -18.16 23.23 -9.43
CA VAL A 108 -17.71 22.94 -8.08
C VAL A 108 -18.57 21.82 -7.50
N ALA A 109 -17.92 20.80 -6.97
CA ALA A 109 -18.59 19.69 -6.31
C ALA A 109 -17.91 19.35 -4.98
N SER A 110 -18.68 18.85 -4.04
CA SER A 110 -18.19 18.28 -2.80
C SER A 110 -18.52 16.80 -2.74
N GLY A 111 -17.57 16.00 -2.28
CA GLY A 111 -17.75 14.59 -2.10
C GLY A 111 -17.44 14.16 -0.67
N SER A 112 -18.22 13.24 -0.16
CA SER A 112 -18.01 12.61 1.14
C SER A 112 -18.29 11.13 1.06
N GLY A 113 -17.61 10.36 1.89
CA GLY A 113 -17.79 8.91 1.91
C GLY A 113 -16.66 8.20 2.63
N ARG A 114 -16.36 7.01 2.19
CA ARG A 114 -15.33 6.17 2.83
C ARG A 114 -14.64 5.28 1.83
N LEU A 115 -13.33 5.14 2.00
CA LEU A 115 -12.51 4.12 1.38
C LEU A 115 -12.33 2.95 2.34
N ALA A 116 -12.33 1.74 1.81
CA ALA A 116 -12.03 0.52 2.54
C ALA A 116 -11.29 -0.45 1.61
N GLY A 117 -10.06 -0.81 1.96
CA GLY A 117 -9.22 -1.64 1.08
C GLY A 117 -8.98 -0.99 -0.27
N ASN A 118 -9.40 -1.64 -1.35
CA ASN A 118 -9.24 -1.16 -2.73
C ASN A 118 -10.52 -0.58 -3.33
N SER A 119 -11.53 -0.33 -2.54
CA SER A 119 -12.81 0.22 -2.98
C SER A 119 -13.27 1.37 -2.12
N GLY A 120 -14.21 2.13 -2.62
CA GLY A 120 -14.83 3.22 -1.88
C GLY A 120 -16.17 3.59 -2.44
N ALA A 121 -16.96 4.29 -1.63
CA ALA A 121 -18.26 4.78 -2.01
C ALA A 121 -18.66 5.99 -1.17
N GLY A 122 -19.57 6.78 -1.69
CA GLY A 122 -20.09 7.93 -0.98
C GLY A 122 -21.10 8.71 -1.79
N ARG A 123 -21.27 9.94 -1.39
CA ARG A 123 -22.20 10.90 -2.00
C ARG A 123 -21.47 12.13 -2.50
N TRP A 124 -22.01 12.75 -3.49
CA TRP A 124 -21.53 14.02 -3.99
C TRP A 124 -22.69 14.98 -4.27
N SER A 125 -22.40 16.26 -4.22
CA SER A 125 -23.31 17.32 -4.63
C SER A 125 -22.50 18.50 -5.15
N GLY A 126 -23.07 19.24 -6.07
CA GLY A 126 -22.37 20.38 -6.63
C GLY A 126 -23.17 21.18 -7.60
N VAL A 127 -22.51 22.20 -8.16
CA VAL A 127 -23.01 23.00 -9.27
C VAL A 127 -22.11 22.71 -10.46
N ILE A 128 -22.65 22.08 -11.47
CA ILE A 128 -21.94 21.65 -12.66
C ILE A 128 -22.45 22.45 -13.85
N LEU A 129 -21.62 23.36 -14.36
CA LEU A 129 -21.99 24.28 -15.44
C LEU A 129 -23.31 25.02 -15.21
N GLY A 130 -23.57 25.41 -13.95
CA GLY A 130 -24.77 26.13 -13.56
C GLY A 130 -25.93 25.26 -13.03
N ASP A 131 -25.88 23.96 -13.25
CA ASP A 131 -26.92 23.04 -12.78
C ASP A 131 -26.58 22.45 -11.41
N ARG A 132 -27.54 22.46 -10.52
CA ARG A 132 -27.42 21.77 -9.24
C ARG A 132 -27.67 20.27 -9.41
N CYS A 133 -26.65 19.48 -9.09
CA CYS A 133 -26.72 18.04 -9.22
C CYS A 133 -26.21 17.38 -7.95
N SER A 134 -26.68 16.17 -7.73
CA SER A 134 -26.20 15.33 -6.63
C SER A 134 -26.35 13.85 -7.00
N GLY A 135 -25.65 13.03 -6.27
CA GLY A 135 -25.71 11.60 -6.48
C GLY A 135 -24.75 10.83 -5.62
N THR A 136 -24.33 9.69 -6.11
CA THR A 136 -23.39 8.80 -5.45
C THR A 136 -22.10 8.67 -6.25
N TRP A 137 -21.05 8.25 -5.59
CA TRP A 137 -19.81 7.88 -6.25
C TRP A 137 -19.32 6.53 -5.74
N GLN A 138 -18.64 5.83 -6.60
CA GLN A 138 -17.91 4.60 -6.30
C GLN A 138 -16.49 4.71 -6.82
N ALA A 139 -15.57 4.14 -6.09
CA ALA A 139 -14.15 4.17 -6.44
C ALA A 139 -13.53 2.78 -6.36
N ALA A 140 -12.60 2.52 -7.26
CA ALA A 140 -11.76 1.34 -7.23
C ALA A 140 -10.31 1.75 -7.46
N ARG A 141 -9.41 1.19 -6.65
CA ARG A 141 -7.98 1.42 -6.82
C ARG A 141 -7.50 0.62 -8.03
N GLY A 142 -6.83 1.30 -8.93
CA GLY A 142 -6.21 0.68 -10.11
C GLY A 142 -4.86 0.10 -9.84
#